data_d057f93a3cd582ba9a0c9e5219197305
#
_entry.id   d057f93a3cd582ba9a0c9e5219197305
#
_cell.length_a   1.000
_cell.length_b   1.000
_cell.length_c   1.000
_cell.angle_alpha   90.00
_cell.angle_beta   90.00
_cell.angle_gamma   90.00
#
_symmetry.space_group_name_H-M   'P 1'
#
loop_
_entity.id
_entity.type
_entity.pdbx_description
1 polymer ?
#
loop_
_entity_poly.entity_id
_entity_poly.type
_entity_poly.pdbx_seq_one_letter_code
_entity_poly.pdbx_strand_id
1 'polypeptide(L)'
;INVYVPERDMRRLVLWCCVLLGIYLLKAVMKFIVDYWGHIVGVRIQADMRREMFGHLEKLPISFFDENKSGVLMSRMTNDLQEISELAHHGPEDIFLSVVMLIGAVAWLSTICPPLALILLVMLPCTVFITTRARLGLNRASQETRVKMGEINANVGTAISGVRVSRAYTGEDHELKLFDVLNRQLTGIRSKYYRAMAWFFTQAELLMDLTYLAILFFGGLFFFRGSINAGEYTAFLLMVSNFFNPVRKIVNMFEQLQAGTTGFKRFTEIMDEPPEEDAPDAIDAGRLVGDIAFEDVSFRYKNSDAKGAEKVIKHL
;
A
#
# COMPACT_ATOMS: atom_id res chain seq x y z
N ILE A 1 40.45 -7.41 7.92
CA ILE A 1 41.14 -7.77 6.64
C ILE A 1 42.53 -7.14 6.63
N ASN A 2 42.69 -5.84 6.78
CA ASN A 2 43.95 -5.12 6.61
C ASN A 2 45.04 -5.47 7.65
N VAL A 3 44.70 -6.05 8.80
CA VAL A 3 45.65 -6.39 9.88
C VAL A 3 45.82 -7.90 9.95
N TYR A 4 44.77 -8.65 10.19
CA TYR A 4 44.86 -10.07 10.54
C TYR A 4 45.10 -11.00 9.32
N VAL A 5 44.71 -10.60 8.11
CA VAL A 5 44.98 -11.41 6.90
C VAL A 5 46.44 -11.33 6.48
N PRO A 6 47.11 -10.16 6.43
CA PRO A 6 48.53 -10.06 6.18
C PRO A 6 49.39 -10.71 7.28
N GLU A 7 49.00 -10.59 8.53
CA GLU A 7 49.68 -11.20 9.69
C GLU A 7 49.48 -12.72 9.78
N ARG A 8 48.58 -13.30 8.95
CA ARG A 8 48.19 -14.73 8.98
C ARG A 8 47.70 -15.20 10.37
N ASP A 9 47.11 -14.28 11.14
CA ASP A 9 46.61 -14.60 12.50
C ASP A 9 45.25 -15.29 12.41
N MET A 10 45.29 -16.60 12.18
CA MET A 10 44.10 -17.46 12.05
C MET A 10 43.23 -17.43 13.31
N ARG A 11 43.85 -17.31 14.50
CA ARG A 11 43.11 -17.31 15.76
C ARG A 11 42.19 -16.10 15.90
N ARG A 12 42.70 -14.90 15.57
CA ARG A 12 41.91 -13.67 15.58
C ARG A 12 40.88 -13.64 14.43
N LEU A 13 41.24 -14.17 13.28
CA LEU A 13 40.29 -14.30 12.17
C LEU A 13 39.07 -15.15 12.59
N VAL A 14 39.31 -16.35 13.15
CA VAL A 14 38.23 -17.22 13.62
C VAL A 14 37.42 -16.55 14.74
N LEU A 15 38.08 -15.87 15.69
CA LEU A 15 37.37 -15.12 16.74
C LEU A 15 36.36 -14.11 16.14
N TRP A 16 36.81 -13.29 15.19
CA TRP A 16 35.95 -12.30 14.56
C TRP A 16 34.83 -12.93 13.71
N CYS A 17 35.07 -14.06 13.05
CA CYS A 17 34.03 -14.83 12.37
C CYS A 17 32.99 -15.37 13.38
N CYS A 18 33.41 -15.85 14.55
CA CYS A 18 32.48 -16.29 15.61
C CYS A 18 31.66 -15.09 16.16
N VAL A 19 32.29 -13.93 16.38
CA VAL A 19 31.59 -12.72 16.80
C VAL A 19 30.56 -12.30 15.75
N LEU A 20 30.93 -12.32 14.47
CA LEU A 20 30.02 -11.98 13.37
C LEU A 20 28.87 -12.98 13.28
N LEU A 21 29.13 -14.28 13.46
CA LEU A 21 28.10 -15.30 13.53
C LEU A 21 27.13 -15.02 14.69
N GLY A 22 27.63 -14.66 15.86
CA GLY A 22 26.82 -14.28 17.02
C GLY A 22 25.92 -13.08 16.73
N ILE A 23 26.46 -12.05 16.03
CA ILE A 23 25.68 -10.88 15.58
C ILE A 23 24.60 -11.28 14.58
N TYR A 24 24.88 -12.19 13.64
CA TYR A 24 23.89 -12.67 12.67
C TYR A 24 22.77 -13.47 13.34
N LEU A 25 23.10 -14.31 14.32
CA LEU A 25 22.10 -15.03 15.11
C LEU A 25 21.22 -14.07 15.91
N LEU A 26 21.82 -13.09 16.57
CA LEU A 26 21.08 -12.04 17.28
C LEU A 26 20.17 -11.26 16.33
N LYS A 27 20.69 -10.86 15.17
CA LYS A 27 19.89 -10.19 14.12
C LYS A 27 18.72 -11.06 13.68
N ALA A 28 18.92 -12.36 13.49
CA ALA A 28 17.85 -13.28 13.08
C ALA A 28 16.75 -13.37 14.14
N VAL A 29 17.12 -13.46 15.42
CA VAL A 29 16.18 -13.47 16.55
C VAL A 29 15.41 -12.14 16.63
N MET A 30 16.11 -11.00 16.54
CA MET A 30 15.46 -9.69 16.56
C MET A 30 14.52 -9.52 15.38
N LYS A 31 14.94 -9.94 14.17
CA LYS A 31 14.09 -9.90 12.99
C LYS A 31 12.82 -10.75 13.18
N PHE A 32 12.95 -11.97 13.70
CA PHE A 32 11.79 -12.82 14.00
C PHE A 32 10.84 -12.15 15.00
N ILE A 33 11.36 -11.53 16.05
CA ILE A 33 10.54 -10.82 17.05
C ILE A 33 9.78 -9.66 16.40
N VAL A 34 10.46 -8.83 15.63
CA VAL A 34 9.86 -7.67 14.97
C VAL A 34 8.80 -8.12 13.96
N ASP A 35 9.15 -9.05 13.06
CA ASP A 35 8.23 -9.54 12.03
C ASP A 35 6.99 -10.21 12.68
N TYR A 36 7.18 -11.08 13.67
CA TYR A 36 6.07 -11.80 14.31
C TYR A 36 5.17 -10.87 15.15
N TRP A 37 5.76 -10.15 16.11
CA TRP A 37 4.97 -9.30 17.00
C TRP A 37 4.37 -8.10 16.30
N GLY A 38 5.07 -7.53 15.33
CA GLY A 38 4.55 -6.46 14.50
C GLY A 38 3.28 -6.86 13.76
N HIS A 39 3.30 -7.99 13.06
CA HIS A 39 2.11 -8.50 12.37
C HIS A 39 0.97 -8.86 13.34
N ILE A 40 1.29 -9.42 14.52
CA ILE A 40 0.26 -9.70 15.54
C ILE A 40 -0.41 -8.41 16.03
N VAL A 41 0.34 -7.33 16.22
CA VAL A 41 -0.24 -6.01 16.55
C VAL A 41 -1.17 -5.54 15.43
N GLY A 42 -0.73 -5.62 14.16
CA GLY A 42 -1.56 -5.27 13.01
C GLY A 42 -2.88 -6.07 12.95
N VAL A 43 -2.79 -7.39 13.14
CA VAL A 43 -3.98 -8.27 13.15
C VAL A 43 -4.94 -7.91 14.29
N ARG A 44 -4.43 -7.55 15.48
CA ARG A 44 -5.27 -7.12 16.61
C ARG A 44 -5.96 -5.79 16.33
N ILE A 45 -5.22 -4.80 15.82
CA ILE A 45 -5.80 -3.50 15.40
C ILE A 45 -6.93 -3.75 14.40
N GLN A 46 -6.69 -4.56 13.36
CA GLN A 46 -7.70 -4.90 12.36
C GLN A 46 -8.92 -5.59 12.98
N ALA A 47 -8.72 -6.51 13.93
CA ALA A 47 -9.80 -7.23 14.59
C ALA A 47 -10.64 -6.29 15.45
N ASP A 48 -10.02 -5.38 16.19
CA ASP A 48 -10.71 -4.41 17.05
C ASP A 48 -11.49 -3.40 16.21
N MET A 49 -10.89 -2.82 15.18
CA MET A 49 -11.58 -1.92 14.24
C MET A 49 -12.75 -2.60 13.53
N ARG A 50 -12.59 -3.88 13.14
CA ARG A 50 -13.67 -4.65 12.50
C ARG A 50 -14.84 -4.87 13.46
N ARG A 51 -14.56 -5.18 14.73
CA ARG A 51 -15.59 -5.34 15.77
C ARG A 51 -16.32 -4.04 15.99
N GLU A 52 -15.60 -2.94 16.12
CA GLU A 52 -16.16 -1.61 16.35
C GLU A 52 -17.04 -1.17 15.18
N MET A 53 -16.54 -1.29 13.94
CA MET A 53 -17.28 -0.97 12.73
C MET A 53 -18.53 -1.85 12.57
N PHE A 54 -18.42 -3.16 12.82
CA PHE A 54 -19.59 -4.05 12.75
C PHE A 54 -20.64 -3.68 13.81
N GLY A 55 -20.20 -3.45 15.06
CA GLY A 55 -21.11 -3.03 16.13
C GLY A 55 -21.76 -1.67 15.90
N HIS A 56 -21.11 -0.78 15.12
CA HIS A 56 -21.69 0.49 14.69
C HIS A 56 -22.69 0.29 13.55
N LEU A 57 -22.35 -0.51 12.54
CA LEU A 57 -23.25 -0.86 11.43
C LEU A 57 -24.58 -1.43 11.92
N GLU A 58 -24.57 -2.30 12.93
CA GLU A 58 -25.80 -2.88 13.53
C GLU A 58 -26.73 -1.84 14.18
N LYS A 59 -26.24 -0.61 14.39
CA LYS A 59 -27.01 0.51 14.96
C LYS A 59 -27.44 1.54 13.94
N LEU A 60 -27.00 1.42 12.68
CA LEU A 60 -27.35 2.37 11.64
C LEU A 60 -28.76 2.19 11.12
N PRO A 61 -29.46 3.27 10.71
CA PRO A 61 -30.81 3.21 10.18
C PRO A 61 -30.86 2.41 8.87
N ILE A 62 -32.01 1.78 8.59
CA ILE A 62 -32.24 0.98 7.38
C ILE A 62 -31.95 1.80 6.11
N SER A 63 -32.25 3.11 6.11
CA SER A 63 -31.98 4.01 4.98
C SER A 63 -30.51 4.04 4.58
N PHE A 64 -29.58 3.85 5.50
CA PHE A 64 -28.14 3.74 5.20
C PHE A 64 -27.85 2.51 4.33
N PHE A 65 -28.50 1.39 4.59
CA PHE A 65 -28.31 0.14 3.82
C PHE A 65 -29.01 0.19 2.45
N ASP A 66 -30.05 0.98 2.29
CA ASP A 66 -30.68 1.24 0.99
C ASP A 66 -29.74 2.03 0.05
N GLU A 67 -28.93 2.93 0.61
CA GLU A 67 -27.97 3.76 -0.13
C GLU A 67 -26.62 3.06 -0.35
N ASN A 68 -26.24 2.15 0.53
CA ASN A 68 -24.92 1.49 0.54
C ASN A 68 -25.02 0.01 0.18
N LYS A 69 -24.41 -0.37 -0.94
CA LYS A 69 -24.39 -1.78 -1.36
C LYS A 69 -23.59 -2.64 -0.38
N SER A 70 -24.15 -3.76 0.05
CA SER A 70 -23.52 -4.72 0.99
C SER A 70 -22.09 -5.11 0.57
N GLY A 71 -21.83 -5.29 -0.73
CA GLY A 71 -20.49 -5.61 -1.23
C GLY A 71 -19.45 -4.50 -1.00
N VAL A 72 -19.88 -3.22 -0.99
CA VAL A 72 -19.01 -2.09 -0.67
C VAL A 72 -18.67 -2.09 0.81
N LEU A 73 -19.66 -2.29 1.69
CA LEU A 73 -19.48 -2.39 3.13
C LEU A 73 -18.55 -3.55 3.50
N MET A 74 -18.75 -4.72 2.89
CA MET A 74 -17.86 -5.87 3.08
C MET A 74 -16.41 -5.55 2.65
N SER A 75 -16.22 -4.88 1.51
CA SER A 75 -14.89 -4.46 1.07
C SER A 75 -14.23 -3.47 2.04
N ARG A 76 -15.00 -2.54 2.62
CA ARG A 76 -14.51 -1.62 3.66
C ARG A 76 -14.10 -2.37 4.93
N MET A 77 -14.86 -3.37 5.36
CA MET A 77 -14.56 -4.20 6.55
C MET A 77 -13.38 -5.16 6.35
N THR A 78 -13.01 -5.46 5.11
CA THR A 78 -11.92 -6.40 4.81
C THR A 78 -10.70 -5.68 4.26
N ASN A 79 -10.80 -5.10 3.06
CA ASN A 79 -9.66 -4.53 2.35
C ASN A 79 -9.20 -3.20 2.96
N ASP A 80 -10.12 -2.27 3.26
CA ASP A 80 -9.72 -0.97 3.80
C ASP A 80 -9.12 -1.12 5.21
N LEU A 81 -9.65 -2.01 6.05
CA LEU A 81 -9.06 -2.31 7.37
C LEU A 81 -7.71 -3.03 7.26
N GLN A 82 -7.49 -3.84 6.22
CA GLN A 82 -6.18 -4.43 5.94
C GLN A 82 -5.16 -3.34 5.61
N GLU A 83 -5.49 -2.40 4.71
CA GLU A 83 -4.61 -1.29 4.34
C GLU A 83 -4.27 -0.39 5.53
N ILE A 84 -5.23 -0.14 6.42
CA ILE A 84 -5.00 0.61 7.67
C ILE A 84 -4.03 -0.15 8.58
N SER A 85 -4.23 -1.45 8.76
CA SER A 85 -3.39 -2.31 9.58
C SER A 85 -1.95 -2.38 9.05
N GLU A 86 -1.78 -2.55 7.74
CA GLU A 86 -0.47 -2.54 7.08
C GLU A 86 0.25 -1.20 7.29
N LEU A 87 -0.46 -0.08 7.13
CA LEU A 87 0.10 1.23 7.36
C LEU A 87 0.50 1.43 8.83
N ALA A 88 -0.36 1.03 9.78
CA ALA A 88 -0.12 1.21 11.20
C ALA A 88 1.11 0.43 11.70
N HIS A 89 1.38 -0.73 11.10
CA HIS A 89 2.49 -1.59 11.45
C HIS A 89 3.76 -1.24 10.64
N HIS A 90 3.70 -1.38 9.32
CA HIS A 90 4.87 -1.18 8.45
C HIS A 90 5.28 0.29 8.30
N GLY A 91 4.32 1.23 8.38
CA GLY A 91 4.62 2.65 8.22
C GLY A 91 5.69 3.16 9.20
N PRO A 92 5.46 3.11 10.51
CA PRO A 92 6.43 3.55 11.50
C PRO A 92 7.72 2.72 11.50
N GLU A 93 7.62 1.40 11.32
CA GLU A 93 8.76 0.49 11.28
C GLU A 93 9.71 0.82 10.13
N ASP A 94 9.18 0.88 8.90
CA ASP A 94 9.98 1.10 7.70
C ASP A 94 10.61 2.49 7.67
N ILE A 95 9.89 3.53 8.17
CA ILE A 95 10.46 4.88 8.33
C ILE A 95 11.63 4.84 9.31
N PHE A 96 11.37 4.33 10.52
CA PHE A 96 12.36 4.34 11.59
C PHE A 96 13.62 3.59 11.17
N LEU A 97 13.47 2.35 10.70
CA LEU A 97 14.60 1.53 10.26
C LEU A 97 15.35 2.16 9.08
N SER A 98 14.64 2.69 8.08
CA SER A 98 15.27 3.31 6.92
C SER A 98 16.05 4.56 7.30
N VAL A 99 15.46 5.45 8.11
CA VAL A 99 16.12 6.68 8.55
C VAL A 99 17.34 6.38 9.41
N VAL A 100 17.22 5.47 10.38
CA VAL A 100 18.34 5.08 11.25
C VAL A 100 19.46 4.43 10.43
N MET A 101 19.12 3.53 9.50
CA MET A 101 20.11 2.90 8.63
C MET A 101 20.83 3.91 7.73
N LEU A 102 20.09 4.83 7.10
CA LEU A 102 20.69 5.83 6.20
C LEU A 102 21.57 6.81 6.95
N ILE A 103 21.09 7.37 8.08
CA ILE A 103 21.87 8.30 8.90
C ILE A 103 23.09 7.60 9.49
N GLY A 104 22.91 6.43 10.09
CA GLY A 104 23.99 5.65 10.71
C GLY A 104 25.08 5.27 9.70
N ALA A 105 24.67 4.86 8.49
CA ALA A 105 25.60 4.50 7.44
C ALA A 105 26.36 5.72 6.89
N VAL A 106 25.69 6.85 6.62
CA VAL A 106 26.35 8.08 6.17
C VAL A 106 27.29 8.59 7.26
N ALA A 107 26.87 8.62 8.53
CA ALA A 107 27.70 9.02 9.64
C ALA A 107 28.96 8.17 9.76
N TRP A 108 28.81 6.84 9.71
CA TRP A 108 29.94 5.92 9.77
C TRP A 108 30.87 6.07 8.57
N LEU A 109 30.37 6.13 7.33
CA LEU A 109 31.15 6.33 6.13
C LEU A 109 31.89 7.69 6.14
N SER A 110 31.29 8.71 6.73
CA SER A 110 31.92 10.04 6.89
C SER A 110 33.15 10.01 7.79
N THR A 111 33.25 9.06 8.73
CA THR A 111 34.46 8.87 9.57
C THR A 111 35.61 8.25 8.80
N ILE A 112 35.34 7.53 7.72
CA ILE A 112 36.35 6.85 6.87
C ILE A 112 36.83 7.79 5.79
N CYS A 113 35.92 8.32 4.97
CA CYS A 113 36.26 9.20 3.85
C CYS A 113 35.12 10.23 3.60
N PRO A 114 35.19 11.43 4.18
CA PRO A 114 34.15 12.44 4.03
C PRO A 114 33.79 12.79 2.57
N PRO A 115 34.73 12.89 1.60
CA PRO A 115 34.38 13.17 0.21
C PRO A 115 33.55 12.09 -0.45
N LEU A 116 33.80 10.80 -0.15
CA LEU A 116 32.99 9.69 -0.66
C LEU A 116 31.59 9.66 -0.02
N ALA A 117 31.52 9.93 1.29
CA ALA A 117 30.23 10.04 2.00
C ALA A 117 29.38 11.18 1.44
N LEU A 118 30.00 12.31 1.03
CA LEU A 118 29.32 13.43 0.39
C LEU A 118 28.71 13.02 -0.96
N ILE A 119 29.39 12.19 -1.75
CA ILE A 119 28.83 11.66 -3.01
C ILE A 119 27.53 10.90 -2.73
N LEU A 120 27.52 10.02 -1.73
CA LEU A 120 26.31 9.30 -1.32
C LEU A 120 25.22 10.26 -0.85
N LEU A 121 25.57 11.25 -0.02
CA LEU A 121 24.64 12.23 0.50
C LEU A 121 23.95 13.05 -0.60
N VAL A 122 24.61 13.30 -1.72
CA VAL A 122 24.06 13.99 -2.90
C VAL A 122 23.26 13.04 -3.78
N MET A 123 23.81 11.85 -4.07
CA MET A 123 23.16 10.89 -4.96
C MET A 123 21.87 10.33 -4.39
N LEU A 124 21.76 10.20 -3.06
CA LEU A 124 20.61 9.62 -2.40
C LEU A 124 19.33 10.47 -2.58
N PRO A 125 19.30 11.79 -2.27
CA PRO A 125 18.14 12.63 -2.54
C PRO A 125 17.79 12.70 -4.04
N CYS A 126 18.79 12.72 -4.92
CA CYS A 126 18.58 12.66 -6.37
C CYS A 126 17.84 11.38 -6.77
N THR A 127 18.28 10.24 -6.26
CA THR A 127 17.64 8.93 -6.52
C THR A 127 16.20 8.92 -6.00
N VAL A 128 15.97 9.37 -4.76
CA VAL A 128 14.63 9.45 -4.19
C VAL A 128 13.73 10.38 -5.02
N PHE A 129 14.21 11.55 -5.40
CA PHE A 129 13.44 12.52 -6.18
C PHE A 129 13.04 11.97 -7.56
N ILE A 130 14.00 11.41 -8.32
CA ILE A 130 13.76 10.89 -9.67
C ILE A 130 12.84 9.67 -9.63
N THR A 131 13.07 8.73 -8.71
CA THR A 131 12.24 7.52 -8.58
C THR A 131 10.82 7.86 -8.12
N THR A 132 10.65 8.78 -7.17
CA THR A 132 9.31 9.23 -6.73
C THR A 132 8.56 9.88 -7.88
N ARG A 133 9.21 10.73 -8.69
CA ARG A 133 8.58 11.37 -9.84
C ARG A 133 8.17 10.34 -10.92
N ALA A 134 9.01 9.36 -11.20
CA ALA A 134 8.69 8.28 -12.13
C ALA A 134 7.53 7.41 -11.61
N ARG A 135 7.47 7.17 -10.30
CA ARG A 135 6.38 6.41 -9.66
C ARG A 135 5.03 7.09 -9.79
N LEU A 136 4.97 8.42 -9.70
CA LEU A 136 3.70 9.15 -9.93
C LEU A 136 3.13 8.87 -11.33
N GLY A 137 3.98 8.79 -12.35
CA GLY A 137 3.57 8.41 -13.70
C GLY A 137 3.04 6.97 -13.78
N LEU A 138 3.73 6.05 -13.13
CA LEU A 138 3.33 4.64 -13.03
C LEU A 138 1.97 4.48 -12.32
N ASN A 139 1.76 5.20 -11.22
CA ASN A 139 0.51 5.14 -10.45
C ASN A 139 -0.68 5.67 -11.27
N ARG A 140 -0.51 6.75 -12.05
CA ARG A 140 -1.54 7.25 -12.97
C ARG A 140 -1.92 6.21 -14.02
N ALA A 141 -0.93 5.62 -14.69
CA ALA A 141 -1.17 4.57 -15.69
C ALA A 141 -1.81 3.30 -15.09
N SER A 142 -1.47 2.96 -13.84
CA SER A 142 -2.10 1.88 -13.08
C SER A 142 -3.57 2.17 -12.82
N GLN A 143 -3.90 3.41 -12.41
CA GLN A 143 -5.28 3.83 -12.15
C GLN A 143 -6.13 3.78 -13.42
N GLU A 144 -5.61 4.30 -14.56
CA GLU A 144 -6.29 4.21 -15.86
C GLU A 144 -6.59 2.75 -16.24
N THR A 145 -5.64 1.84 -15.97
CA THR A 145 -5.83 0.40 -16.21
C THR A 145 -6.95 -0.18 -15.36
N ARG A 146 -7.03 0.21 -14.07
CA ARG A 146 -8.09 -0.26 -13.17
C ARG A 146 -9.48 0.21 -13.60
N VAL A 147 -9.60 1.48 -13.97
CA VAL A 147 -10.87 2.04 -14.47
C VAL A 147 -11.33 1.28 -15.72
N LYS A 148 -10.41 1.09 -16.68
CA LYS A 148 -10.79 0.40 -17.94
C LYS A 148 -11.09 -1.08 -17.74
N MET A 149 -10.44 -1.74 -16.79
CA MET A 149 -10.78 -3.11 -16.40
C MET A 149 -12.18 -3.18 -15.80
N GLY A 150 -12.57 -2.17 -14.99
CA GLY A 150 -13.94 -2.06 -14.46
C GLY A 150 -15.00 -1.96 -15.57
N GLU A 151 -14.75 -1.16 -16.62
CA GLU A 151 -15.64 -1.06 -17.78
C GLU A 151 -15.79 -2.40 -18.52
N ILE A 152 -14.68 -3.13 -18.72
CA ILE A 152 -14.72 -4.47 -19.33
C ILE A 152 -15.52 -5.44 -18.47
N ASN A 153 -15.26 -5.47 -17.16
CA ASN A 153 -15.98 -6.36 -16.25
C ASN A 153 -17.49 -6.07 -16.25
N ALA A 154 -17.90 -4.79 -16.28
CA ALA A 154 -19.29 -4.40 -16.38
C ALA A 154 -19.92 -4.86 -17.71
N ASN A 155 -19.23 -4.66 -18.84
CA ASN A 155 -19.69 -5.10 -20.15
C ASN A 155 -19.83 -6.61 -20.24
N VAL A 156 -18.80 -7.37 -19.82
CA VAL A 156 -18.83 -8.84 -19.78
C VAL A 156 -19.94 -9.33 -18.86
N GLY A 157 -20.12 -8.70 -17.69
CA GLY A 157 -21.21 -9.04 -16.78
C GLY A 157 -22.59 -8.86 -17.43
N THR A 158 -22.80 -7.76 -18.16
CA THR A 158 -24.03 -7.49 -18.91
C THR A 158 -24.23 -8.52 -20.04
N ALA A 159 -23.19 -8.79 -20.83
CA ALA A 159 -23.24 -9.77 -21.93
C ALA A 159 -23.57 -11.18 -21.44
N ILE A 160 -22.93 -11.62 -20.34
CA ILE A 160 -23.19 -12.95 -19.73
C ILE A 160 -24.64 -13.01 -19.19
N SER A 161 -25.08 -11.98 -18.48
CA SER A 161 -26.45 -11.94 -17.94
C SER A 161 -27.51 -11.91 -19.03
N GLY A 162 -27.22 -11.19 -20.13
CA GLY A 162 -28.09 -11.07 -21.32
C GLY A 162 -27.90 -12.15 -22.37
N VAL A 163 -27.09 -13.18 -22.15
CA VAL A 163 -26.72 -14.16 -23.18
C VAL A 163 -27.92 -14.87 -23.84
N ARG A 164 -28.99 -15.10 -23.06
CA ARG A 164 -30.23 -15.71 -23.61
C ARG A 164 -30.90 -14.79 -24.65
N VAL A 165 -30.90 -13.50 -24.37
CA VAL A 165 -31.48 -12.49 -25.29
C VAL A 165 -30.59 -12.37 -26.52
N SER A 166 -29.28 -12.24 -26.34
CA SER A 166 -28.31 -12.15 -27.43
C SER A 166 -28.46 -13.35 -28.38
N ARG A 167 -28.54 -14.58 -27.84
CA ARG A 167 -28.75 -15.80 -28.66
C ARG A 167 -30.12 -15.84 -29.33
N ALA A 168 -31.18 -15.40 -28.67
CA ALA A 168 -32.53 -15.38 -29.26
C ALA A 168 -32.63 -14.48 -30.51
N TYR A 169 -31.78 -13.42 -30.56
CA TYR A 169 -31.73 -12.47 -31.67
C TYR A 169 -30.49 -12.60 -32.56
N THR A 170 -29.73 -13.69 -32.45
CA THR A 170 -28.45 -13.93 -33.18
C THR A 170 -27.47 -12.75 -33.05
N GLY A 171 -27.36 -12.19 -31.85
CA GLY A 171 -26.58 -10.99 -31.55
C GLY A 171 -25.12 -11.27 -31.14
N GLU A 172 -24.62 -12.51 -31.22
CA GLU A 172 -23.28 -12.91 -30.76
C GLU A 172 -22.17 -12.12 -31.43
N ASP A 173 -22.29 -11.87 -32.75
CA ASP A 173 -21.29 -11.09 -33.51
C ASP A 173 -21.28 -9.61 -33.08
N HIS A 174 -22.42 -9.08 -32.68
CA HIS A 174 -22.50 -7.71 -32.16
C HIS A 174 -21.80 -7.59 -30.81
N GLU A 175 -22.08 -8.51 -29.88
CA GLU A 175 -21.44 -8.55 -28.57
C GLU A 175 -19.92 -8.74 -28.69
N LEU A 176 -19.48 -9.63 -29.59
CA LEU A 176 -18.05 -9.87 -29.84
C LEU A 176 -17.35 -8.60 -30.36
N LYS A 177 -17.95 -7.88 -31.30
CA LYS A 177 -17.40 -6.62 -31.82
C LYS A 177 -17.27 -5.57 -30.72
N LEU A 178 -18.28 -5.43 -29.85
CA LEU A 178 -18.26 -4.51 -28.73
C LEU A 178 -17.14 -4.86 -27.74
N PHE A 179 -17.03 -6.13 -27.38
CA PHE A 179 -15.95 -6.64 -26.53
C PHE A 179 -14.57 -6.39 -27.13
N ASP A 180 -14.39 -6.65 -28.44
CA ASP A 180 -13.12 -6.45 -29.13
C ASP A 180 -12.66 -4.98 -29.12
N VAL A 181 -13.59 -4.03 -29.21
CA VAL A 181 -13.26 -2.61 -29.08
C VAL A 181 -12.71 -2.30 -27.69
N LEU A 182 -13.41 -2.75 -26.65
CA LEU A 182 -12.99 -2.53 -25.25
C LEU A 182 -11.68 -3.23 -24.94
N ASN A 183 -11.51 -4.46 -25.43
CA ASN A 183 -10.31 -5.27 -25.22
C ASN A 183 -9.07 -4.63 -25.90
N ARG A 184 -9.21 -4.09 -27.11
CA ARG A 184 -8.14 -3.32 -27.77
C ARG A 184 -7.79 -2.04 -27.02
N GLN A 185 -8.77 -1.33 -26.48
CA GLN A 185 -8.53 -0.15 -25.66
C GLN A 185 -7.77 -0.52 -24.37
N LEU A 186 -8.17 -1.60 -23.69
CA LEU A 186 -7.46 -2.10 -22.51
C LEU A 186 -6.01 -2.49 -22.84
N THR A 187 -5.79 -3.19 -23.96
CA THR A 187 -4.45 -3.56 -24.42
C THR A 187 -3.57 -2.31 -24.62
N GLY A 188 -4.13 -1.26 -25.24
CA GLY A 188 -3.42 0.01 -25.42
C GLY A 188 -3.06 0.70 -24.10
N ILE A 189 -3.98 0.72 -23.14
CA ILE A 189 -3.76 1.30 -21.81
C ILE A 189 -2.75 0.46 -21.01
N ARG A 190 -2.85 -0.87 -21.04
CA ARG A 190 -1.85 -1.75 -20.41
C ARG A 190 -0.47 -1.59 -21.00
N SER A 191 -0.35 -1.38 -22.30
CA SER A 191 0.94 -1.09 -22.95
C SER A 191 1.57 0.19 -22.41
N LYS A 192 0.78 1.24 -22.17
CA LYS A 192 1.24 2.48 -21.52
C LYS A 192 1.70 2.23 -20.08
N TYR A 193 0.91 1.45 -19.32
CA TYR A 193 1.27 1.05 -17.96
C TYR A 193 2.61 0.30 -17.92
N TYR A 194 2.78 -0.73 -18.76
CA TYR A 194 4.03 -1.49 -18.80
C TYR A 194 5.23 -0.65 -19.28
N ARG A 195 5.01 0.31 -20.16
CA ARG A 195 6.06 1.29 -20.53
C ARG A 195 6.46 2.17 -19.35
N ALA A 196 5.49 2.70 -18.60
CA ALA A 196 5.74 3.49 -17.39
C ALA A 196 6.47 2.65 -16.32
N MET A 197 6.06 1.39 -16.15
CA MET A 197 6.68 0.43 -15.25
C MET A 197 8.14 0.13 -15.65
N ALA A 198 8.39 -0.15 -16.93
CA ALA A 198 9.73 -0.39 -17.44
C ALA A 198 10.64 0.83 -17.19
N TRP A 199 10.16 2.04 -17.51
CA TRP A 199 10.90 3.28 -17.25
C TRP A 199 11.20 3.46 -15.75
N PHE A 200 10.22 3.23 -14.88
CA PHE A 200 10.42 3.34 -13.43
C PHE A 200 11.54 2.41 -12.94
N PHE A 201 11.48 1.12 -13.29
CA PHE A 201 12.50 0.16 -12.84
C PHE A 201 13.86 0.41 -13.47
N THR A 202 13.91 0.68 -14.77
CA THR A 202 15.19 0.96 -15.48
C THR A 202 15.88 2.21 -14.94
N GLN A 203 15.14 3.29 -14.69
CA GLN A 203 15.73 4.51 -14.10
C GLN A 203 16.22 4.28 -12.67
N ALA A 204 15.46 3.56 -11.86
CA ALA A 204 15.85 3.24 -10.49
C ALA A 204 17.15 2.42 -10.46
N GLU A 205 17.24 1.38 -11.31
CA GLU A 205 18.41 0.52 -11.43
C GLU A 205 19.62 1.30 -11.95
N LEU A 206 19.45 2.08 -13.02
CA LEU A 206 20.53 2.90 -13.59
C LEU A 206 21.10 3.89 -12.57
N LEU A 207 20.25 4.55 -11.77
CA LEU A 207 20.72 5.47 -10.72
C LEU A 207 21.51 4.74 -9.62
N MET A 208 21.14 3.51 -9.32
CA MET A 208 21.88 2.65 -8.40
C MET A 208 23.25 2.31 -8.98
N ASP A 209 23.30 1.85 -10.22
CA ASP A 209 24.54 1.48 -10.90
C ASP A 209 25.47 2.68 -11.05
N LEU A 210 24.92 3.86 -11.38
CA LEU A 210 25.71 5.11 -11.45
C LEU A 210 26.24 5.51 -10.08
N THR A 211 25.49 5.31 -9.01
CA THR A 211 25.96 5.56 -7.63
C THR A 211 27.09 4.59 -7.28
N TYR A 212 26.92 3.31 -7.58
CA TYR A 212 27.94 2.31 -7.38
C TYR A 212 29.21 2.61 -8.19
N LEU A 213 29.04 2.95 -9.47
CA LEU A 213 30.14 3.34 -10.37
C LEU A 213 30.89 4.59 -9.85
N ALA A 214 30.15 5.59 -9.36
CA ALA A 214 30.77 6.78 -8.78
C ALA A 214 31.64 6.44 -7.57
N ILE A 215 31.13 5.61 -6.66
CA ILE A 215 31.89 5.16 -5.48
C ILE A 215 33.08 4.29 -5.90
N LEU A 216 32.89 3.41 -6.89
CA LEU A 216 33.97 2.59 -7.43
C LEU A 216 35.09 3.47 -8.01
N PHE A 217 34.73 4.46 -8.83
CA PHE A 217 35.69 5.33 -9.49
C PHE A 217 36.42 6.27 -8.52
N PHE A 218 35.64 7.05 -7.74
CA PHE A 218 36.23 8.01 -6.81
C PHE A 218 36.90 7.31 -5.62
N GLY A 219 36.33 6.21 -5.14
CA GLY A 219 36.94 5.39 -4.09
C GLY A 219 38.29 4.78 -4.55
N GLY A 220 38.33 4.27 -5.80
CA GLY A 220 39.59 3.83 -6.42
C GLY A 220 40.60 4.94 -6.51
N LEU A 221 40.18 6.16 -6.91
CA LEU A 221 41.06 7.31 -6.96
C LEU A 221 41.65 7.68 -5.60
N PHE A 222 40.85 7.68 -4.53
CA PHE A 222 41.29 7.94 -3.15
C PHE A 222 42.17 6.80 -2.62
N PHE A 223 41.90 5.55 -3.00
CA PHE A 223 42.76 4.42 -2.71
C PHE A 223 44.14 4.56 -3.36
N PHE A 224 44.21 4.88 -4.69
CA PHE A 224 45.48 5.10 -5.37
C PHE A 224 46.26 6.29 -4.81
N ARG A 225 45.60 7.30 -4.29
CA ARG A 225 46.23 8.43 -3.58
C ARG A 225 46.68 8.12 -2.16
N GLY A 226 46.42 6.91 -1.67
CA GLY A 226 46.73 6.49 -0.30
C GLY A 226 45.89 7.14 0.77
N SER A 227 44.77 7.78 0.41
CA SER A 227 43.84 8.45 1.34
C SER A 227 42.96 7.44 2.08
N ILE A 228 42.70 6.29 1.51
CA ILE A 228 41.97 5.16 2.12
C ILE A 228 42.72 3.85 1.83
N ASN A 229 42.54 2.88 2.71
CA ASN A 229 43.12 1.55 2.54
C ASN A 229 42.13 0.57 1.85
N ALA A 230 42.60 -0.62 1.47
CA ALA A 230 41.82 -1.61 0.75
C ALA A 230 40.58 -2.08 1.54
N GLY A 231 40.68 -2.21 2.87
CA GLY A 231 39.56 -2.58 3.72
C GLY A 231 38.50 -1.50 3.81
N GLU A 232 38.90 -0.24 3.90
CA GLU A 232 38.00 0.92 3.88
C GLU A 232 37.28 1.03 2.54
N TYR A 233 38.00 0.86 1.45
CA TYR A 233 37.40 0.86 0.10
C TYR A 233 36.38 -0.27 -0.06
N THR A 234 36.74 -1.48 0.38
CA THR A 234 35.81 -2.62 0.35
C THR A 234 34.58 -2.37 1.22
N ALA A 235 34.75 -1.75 2.40
CA ALA A 235 33.64 -1.38 3.29
C ALA A 235 32.66 -0.40 2.61
N PHE A 236 33.18 0.61 1.87
CA PHE A 236 32.32 1.50 1.07
C PHE A 236 31.52 0.74 0.03
N LEU A 237 32.14 -0.14 -0.75
CA LEU A 237 31.46 -0.91 -1.81
C LEU A 237 30.36 -1.81 -1.25
N LEU A 238 30.63 -2.50 -0.13
CA LEU A 238 29.65 -3.35 0.54
C LEU A 238 28.51 -2.55 1.15
N MET A 239 28.81 -1.35 1.67
CA MET A 239 27.81 -0.51 2.31
C MET A 239 26.87 0.11 1.27
N VAL A 240 27.38 0.58 0.12
CA VAL A 240 26.58 1.16 -0.96
C VAL A 240 25.52 0.18 -1.45
N SER A 241 25.84 -1.09 -1.63
CA SER A 241 24.87 -2.10 -2.04
C SER A 241 23.71 -2.28 -1.02
N ASN A 242 23.96 -2.00 0.26
CA ASN A 242 22.92 -2.06 1.30
C ASN A 242 22.06 -0.79 1.40
N PHE A 243 22.47 0.34 0.80
CA PHE A 243 21.71 1.59 0.83
C PHE A 243 20.38 1.53 0.07
N PHE A 244 20.27 0.66 -0.92
CA PHE A 244 19.12 0.64 -1.81
C PHE A 244 17.84 0.12 -1.15
N ASN A 245 17.96 -0.82 -0.22
CA ASN A 245 16.79 -1.36 0.47
C ASN A 245 16.04 -0.29 1.29
N PRO A 246 16.71 0.51 2.17
CA PRO A 246 16.07 1.63 2.85
C PRO A 246 15.42 2.64 1.90
N VAL A 247 16.08 2.97 0.77
CA VAL A 247 15.51 3.90 -0.23
C VAL A 247 14.25 3.34 -0.86
N ARG A 248 14.26 2.07 -1.27
CA ARG A 248 13.06 1.40 -1.81
C ARG A 248 11.91 1.37 -0.80
N LYS A 249 12.19 1.10 0.47
CA LYS A 249 11.19 1.10 1.54
C LYS A 249 10.54 2.48 1.68
N ILE A 250 11.33 3.56 1.72
CA ILE A 250 10.79 4.93 1.77
C ILE A 250 9.89 5.24 0.56
N VAL A 251 10.32 4.85 -0.66
CA VAL A 251 9.51 5.09 -1.87
C VAL A 251 8.20 4.29 -1.84
N ASN A 252 8.22 3.03 -1.38
CA ASN A 252 7.02 2.19 -1.29
C ASN A 252 6.06 2.68 -0.21
N MET A 253 6.56 3.25 0.87
CA MET A 253 5.76 3.76 1.97
C MET A 253 4.77 4.85 1.52
N PHE A 254 5.09 5.68 0.53
CA PHE A 254 4.15 6.68 0.01
C PHE A 254 2.86 6.05 -0.55
N GLU A 255 2.94 4.87 -1.14
CA GLU A 255 1.77 4.13 -1.63
C GLU A 255 0.96 3.56 -0.47
N GLN A 256 1.62 2.95 0.52
CA GLN A 256 0.96 2.44 1.73
C GLN A 256 0.30 3.57 2.51
N LEU A 257 0.94 4.75 2.61
CA LEU A 257 0.38 5.93 3.25
C LEU A 257 -0.90 6.39 2.54
N GLN A 258 -0.90 6.42 1.20
CA GLN A 258 -2.07 6.79 0.42
C GLN A 258 -3.20 5.77 0.56
N ALA A 259 -2.90 4.48 0.50
CA ALA A 259 -3.88 3.41 0.65
C ALA A 259 -4.48 3.39 2.06
N GLY A 260 -3.64 3.36 3.09
CA GLY A 260 -4.07 3.32 4.48
C GLY A 260 -4.84 4.57 4.92
N THR A 261 -4.39 5.79 4.51
CA THR A 261 -5.14 7.03 4.80
C THR A 261 -6.48 7.08 4.10
N THR A 262 -6.58 6.54 2.86
CA THR A 262 -7.85 6.43 2.15
C THR A 262 -8.78 5.44 2.84
N GLY A 263 -8.26 4.29 3.26
CA GLY A 263 -9.00 3.30 4.05
C GLY A 263 -9.50 3.89 5.37
N PHE A 264 -8.63 4.61 6.09
CA PHE A 264 -8.98 5.27 7.34
C PHE A 264 -10.08 6.33 7.16
N LYS A 265 -10.00 7.14 6.12
CA LYS A 265 -11.06 8.11 5.79
C LYS A 265 -12.40 7.42 5.57
N ARG A 266 -12.43 6.29 4.84
CA ARG A 266 -13.67 5.53 4.60
C ARG A 266 -14.19 4.84 5.87
N PHE A 267 -13.30 4.44 6.76
CA PHE A 267 -13.66 3.94 8.08
C PHE A 267 -14.34 5.03 8.92
N THR A 268 -13.73 6.22 8.99
CA THR A 268 -14.33 7.34 9.76
C THR A 268 -15.64 7.82 9.14
N GLU A 269 -15.78 7.82 7.82
CA GLU A 269 -17.07 8.13 7.14
C GLU A 269 -18.24 7.24 7.64
N ILE A 270 -17.96 5.96 7.90
CA ILE A 270 -18.99 5.05 8.44
C ILE A 270 -19.19 5.28 9.94
N MET A 271 -18.11 5.47 10.69
CA MET A 271 -18.19 5.67 12.14
C MET A 271 -18.81 7.01 12.54
N ASP A 272 -18.75 8.01 11.67
CA ASP A 272 -19.36 9.33 11.86
C ASP A 272 -20.85 9.36 11.50
N GLU A 273 -21.38 8.31 10.85
CA GLU A 273 -22.80 8.21 10.53
C GLU A 273 -23.60 8.05 11.82
N PRO A 274 -24.63 8.88 12.07
CA PRO A 274 -25.38 8.81 13.31
C PRO A 274 -26.16 7.47 13.43
N PRO A 275 -26.08 6.79 14.58
CA PRO A 275 -26.89 5.60 14.83
C PRO A 275 -28.38 5.94 14.86
N GLU A 276 -29.21 4.94 14.64
CA GLU A 276 -30.66 5.07 14.88
C GLU A 276 -30.90 5.21 16.36
N GLU A 277 -31.57 6.28 16.74
CA GLU A 277 -31.95 6.55 18.13
C GLU A 277 -33.44 6.28 18.32
N ASP A 278 -33.76 5.60 19.42
CA ASP A 278 -35.13 5.45 19.84
C ASP A 278 -35.77 6.82 20.22
N ALA A 279 -37.05 6.96 19.99
CA ALA A 279 -37.73 8.17 20.43
C ALA A 279 -37.56 8.36 21.94
N PRO A 280 -37.46 9.61 22.46
CA PRO A 280 -37.24 9.85 23.89
C PRO A 280 -38.32 9.27 24.82
N ASP A 281 -39.51 8.98 24.27
CA ASP A 281 -40.67 8.38 24.92
C ASP A 281 -40.91 6.92 24.50
N ALA A 282 -39.94 6.29 23.82
CA ALA A 282 -40.03 4.88 23.44
C ALA A 282 -40.16 3.98 24.67
N ILE A 283 -41.05 3.04 24.58
CA ILE A 283 -41.27 2.03 25.61
C ILE A 283 -40.99 0.63 25.07
N ASP A 284 -40.53 -0.26 25.94
CA ASP A 284 -40.38 -1.67 25.55
C ASP A 284 -41.77 -2.27 25.32
N ALA A 285 -42.07 -2.63 24.07
CA ALA A 285 -43.34 -3.20 23.67
C ALA A 285 -43.56 -4.64 24.22
N GLY A 286 -42.53 -5.27 24.79
CA GLY A 286 -42.55 -6.62 25.29
C GLY A 286 -42.95 -7.64 24.22
N ARG A 287 -43.69 -8.68 24.60
CA ARG A 287 -44.18 -9.72 23.66
C ARG A 287 -45.44 -9.25 22.93
N LEU A 288 -45.30 -8.90 21.68
CA LEU A 288 -46.44 -8.52 20.81
C LEU A 288 -47.31 -9.73 20.48
N VAL A 289 -48.63 -9.55 20.46
CA VAL A 289 -49.64 -10.53 20.05
C VAL A 289 -50.33 -10.00 18.81
N GLY A 290 -50.05 -10.54 17.74
CA GLY A 290 -50.20 -10.57 16.31
C GLY A 290 -51.23 -9.77 15.52
N ASP A 291 -51.99 -8.83 16.02
CA ASP A 291 -52.83 -7.97 15.17
C ASP A 291 -52.07 -6.68 14.81
N ILE A 292 -51.83 -6.47 13.52
CA ILE A 292 -51.14 -5.29 12.99
C ILE A 292 -52.08 -4.52 12.06
N ALA A 293 -52.30 -3.24 12.36
CA ALA A 293 -53.09 -2.32 11.52
C ALA A 293 -52.24 -1.13 11.12
N PHE A 294 -52.29 -0.74 9.85
CA PHE A 294 -51.76 0.52 9.35
C PHE A 294 -52.91 1.52 9.19
N GLU A 295 -52.89 2.61 9.92
CA GLU A 295 -53.94 3.63 9.88
C GLU A 295 -53.33 4.97 9.41
N ASP A 296 -53.73 5.43 8.24
CA ASP A 296 -53.28 6.70 7.61
C ASP A 296 -51.76 6.86 7.52
N VAL A 297 -51.05 5.78 7.18
CA VAL A 297 -49.60 5.78 7.05
C VAL A 297 -49.19 6.36 5.72
N SER A 298 -48.27 7.34 5.75
CA SER A 298 -47.62 7.89 4.56
C SER A 298 -46.09 7.74 4.68
N PHE A 299 -45.45 7.28 3.61
CA PHE A 299 -44.00 7.07 3.58
C PHE A 299 -43.34 7.66 2.34
N ARG A 300 -42.11 8.20 2.50
CA ARG A 300 -41.21 8.59 1.43
C ARG A 300 -39.78 8.24 1.77
N TYR A 301 -38.96 7.91 0.76
CA TYR A 301 -37.52 7.73 0.94
C TYR A 301 -36.80 9.08 1.11
N LYS A 302 -35.75 9.12 1.93
CA LYS A 302 -34.99 10.32 2.32
C LYS A 302 -34.33 11.01 1.10
N ASN A 303 -33.92 10.24 0.08
CA ASN A 303 -33.29 10.72 -1.16
C ASN A 303 -34.23 11.42 -2.16
N SER A 304 -35.49 11.57 -1.81
CA SER A 304 -36.47 12.29 -2.63
C SER A 304 -36.55 13.78 -2.31
N ASP A 305 -35.43 14.43 -1.91
CA ASP A 305 -35.35 15.87 -1.61
C ASP A 305 -35.44 16.80 -2.84
N ALA A 306 -35.65 16.28 -4.06
CA ALA A 306 -36.08 17.09 -5.17
C ALA A 306 -37.46 17.69 -4.82
N LYS A 307 -37.53 19.01 -4.81
CA LYS A 307 -38.81 19.73 -4.62
C LYS A 307 -39.88 19.11 -5.55
N GLY A 308 -40.79 18.30 -4.97
CA GLY A 308 -41.84 17.60 -5.68
C GLY A 308 -41.78 16.08 -5.65
N ALA A 309 -40.84 15.46 -4.89
CA ALA A 309 -40.83 14.00 -4.74
C ALA A 309 -42.09 13.50 -4.08
N GLU A 310 -42.84 12.69 -4.81
CA GLU A 310 -44.09 12.08 -4.33
C GLU A 310 -43.84 11.08 -3.22
N LYS A 311 -44.74 11.09 -2.22
CA LYS A 311 -44.76 10.02 -1.23
C LYS A 311 -45.02 8.69 -1.93
N VAL A 312 -44.19 7.66 -1.60
CA VAL A 312 -44.30 6.31 -2.16
C VAL A 312 -45.56 5.62 -1.64
N ILE A 313 -45.90 5.89 -0.38
CA ILE A 313 -47.14 5.45 0.25
C ILE A 313 -47.88 6.70 0.71
N LYS A 314 -49.17 6.78 0.43
CA LYS A 314 -50.07 7.86 0.84
C LYS A 314 -51.32 7.27 1.44
N HIS A 315 -51.61 7.62 2.70
CA HIS A 315 -52.87 7.29 3.37
C HIS A 315 -53.25 5.79 3.31
N LEU A 316 -52.29 4.91 3.62
CA LEU A 316 -52.51 3.46 3.73
C LEU A 316 -53.23 3.13 5.00
#